data_fe1ccdda220cab275e9fff8f91448e83
#
_entry.id   fe1ccdda220cab275e9fff8f91448e83
#
_cell.length_a   1.000
_cell.length_b   1.000
_cell.length_c   1.000
_cell.angle_alpha   90.00
_cell.angle_beta   90.00
_cell.angle_gamma   90.00
#
_symmetry.space_group_name_H-M   'P 1'
#
loop_
_entity.id
_entity.type
_entity.pdbx_description
1 polymer ?
#
loop_
_entity_poly.entity_id
_entity_poly.type
_entity_poly.pdbx_seq_one_letter_code
_entity_poly.pdbx_strand_id
1 'polypeptide(L)'
;ILSVVLGLIGGIGCSIFASKAAVNFATDLRKDLYEVITHFSNENKDKFTLGKLITNLTSDVEMLQRALTMMLKIFVRGPMLFIGAVIIVFFTARELFPVLFFVVPILAFAMYYFTMLSGKLFFKVQAAVDQVNTRTQESLAGIRVIKSYNRKAQQIEQFEGANTTLMKRSITADQVIGILMPLTMFVVNIGIIGALWLGAIKVENSILEVGVILAFINYLMMIMNGLTSSSMVLVQIARAIPS
;
A
#
# COMPACT_ATOMS: atom_id res chain seq x y z
N ILE A 1 -21.14 8.99 23.66
CA ILE A 1 -20.03 9.83 24.14
C ILE A 1 -18.88 8.96 24.63
N LEU A 2 -19.12 7.98 25.53
CA LEU A 2 -18.08 7.09 26.10
C LEU A 2 -17.30 6.36 24.99
N SER A 3 -17.98 5.80 23.98
CA SER A 3 -17.34 5.09 22.86
C SER A 3 -16.45 6.00 21.99
N VAL A 4 -16.84 7.26 21.82
CA VAL A 4 -16.04 8.26 21.08
C VAL A 4 -14.76 8.59 21.84
N VAL A 5 -14.85 8.78 23.15
CA VAL A 5 -13.68 9.04 24.03
C VAL A 5 -12.73 7.85 24.02
N LEU A 6 -13.24 6.62 24.14
CA LEU A 6 -12.43 5.40 24.06
C LEU A 6 -11.75 5.25 22.69
N GLY A 7 -12.47 5.55 21.62
CA GLY A 7 -11.91 5.54 20.27
C GLY A 7 -10.80 6.57 20.07
N LEU A 8 -10.96 7.77 20.62
CA LEU A 8 -9.93 8.81 20.58
C LEU A 8 -8.68 8.41 21.37
N ILE A 9 -8.85 7.91 22.59
CA ILE A 9 -7.74 7.44 23.44
C ILE A 9 -7.00 6.28 22.72
N GLY A 10 -7.76 5.31 22.17
CA GLY A 10 -7.20 4.19 21.43
C GLY A 10 -6.43 4.63 20.18
N GLY A 11 -6.96 5.61 19.42
CA GLY A 11 -6.30 6.14 18.21
C GLY A 11 -5.01 6.89 18.53
N ILE A 12 -5.01 7.73 19.55
CA ILE A 12 -3.81 8.44 20.03
C ILE A 12 -2.79 7.44 20.55
N GLY A 13 -3.22 6.51 21.41
CA GLY A 13 -2.36 5.45 21.96
C GLY A 13 -1.70 4.61 20.86
N CYS A 14 -2.48 4.13 19.90
CA CYS A 14 -1.96 3.40 18.73
C CYS A 14 -0.88 4.21 18.00
N SER A 15 -1.12 5.50 17.74
CA SER A 15 -0.15 6.34 17.03
C SER A 15 1.15 6.52 17.82
N ILE A 16 1.07 6.76 19.13
CA ILE A 16 2.23 6.94 20.00
C ILE A 16 3.04 5.65 20.11
N PHE A 17 2.38 4.53 20.42
CA PHE A 17 3.07 3.25 20.61
C PHE A 17 3.66 2.71 19.32
N ALA A 18 2.96 2.84 18.21
CA ALA A 18 3.47 2.43 16.89
C ALA A 18 4.71 3.26 16.49
N SER A 19 4.68 4.58 16.70
CA SER A 19 5.84 5.43 16.42
C SER A 19 7.01 5.10 17.33
N LYS A 20 6.76 4.92 18.64
CA LYS A 20 7.80 4.55 19.60
C LYS A 20 8.45 3.20 19.28
N ALA A 21 7.63 2.21 18.93
CA ALA A 21 8.12 0.88 18.55
C ALA A 21 9.00 0.95 17.28
N ALA A 22 8.55 1.68 16.25
CA ALA A 22 9.29 1.80 15.00
C ALA A 22 10.61 2.56 15.16
N VAL A 23 10.63 3.63 15.96
CA VAL A 23 11.86 4.39 16.23
C VAL A 23 12.85 3.57 17.06
N ASN A 24 12.38 2.88 18.11
CA ASN A 24 13.25 2.01 18.90
C ASN A 24 13.85 0.89 18.04
N PHE A 25 13.02 0.22 17.23
CA PHE A 25 13.50 -0.80 16.29
C PHE A 25 14.60 -0.25 15.37
N ALA A 26 14.39 0.94 14.78
CA ALA A 26 15.39 1.54 13.90
C ALA A 26 16.68 1.93 14.64
N THR A 27 16.56 2.34 15.91
CA THR A 27 17.71 2.67 16.76
C THR A 27 18.53 1.43 17.09
N ASP A 28 17.85 0.34 17.48
CA ASP A 28 18.50 -0.92 17.79
C ASP A 28 19.16 -1.51 16.54
N LEU A 29 18.45 -1.48 15.40
CA LEU A 29 18.98 -1.95 14.12
C LEU A 29 20.23 -1.17 13.69
N ARG A 30 20.26 0.18 13.87
CA ARG A 30 21.45 0.97 13.57
C ARG A 30 22.63 0.58 14.46
N LYS A 31 22.36 0.32 15.75
CA LYS A 31 23.38 -0.10 16.69
C LYS A 31 23.97 -1.45 16.29
N ASP A 32 23.13 -2.44 16.00
CA ASP A 32 23.56 -3.78 15.59
C ASP A 32 24.34 -3.74 14.27
N LEU A 33 23.84 -2.98 13.27
CA LEU A 33 24.55 -2.79 12.00
C LEU A 33 25.90 -2.12 12.20
N TYR A 34 25.99 -1.10 13.05
CA TYR A 34 27.25 -0.44 13.35
C TYR A 34 28.24 -1.37 14.02
N GLU A 35 27.79 -2.17 14.97
CA GLU A 35 28.60 -3.20 15.64
C GLU A 35 29.14 -4.23 14.64
N VAL A 36 28.30 -4.75 13.75
CA VAL A 36 28.72 -5.66 12.69
C VAL A 36 29.75 -5.02 11.77
N ILE A 37 29.54 -3.76 11.36
CA ILE A 37 30.47 -3.04 10.47
C ILE A 37 31.83 -2.82 11.14
N THR A 38 31.85 -2.54 12.44
CA THR A 38 33.12 -2.34 13.18
C THR A 38 33.93 -3.63 13.30
N HIS A 39 33.26 -4.79 13.28
CA HIS A 39 33.91 -6.11 13.32
C HIS A 39 34.28 -6.65 11.93
N PHE A 40 34.04 -5.91 10.84
CA PHE A 40 34.45 -6.33 9.49
C PHE A 40 35.96 -6.51 9.38
N SER A 41 36.39 -7.65 8.86
CA SER A 41 37.77 -7.88 8.46
C SER A 41 38.15 -6.95 7.28
N ASN A 42 39.46 -6.72 7.06
CA ASN A 42 39.92 -5.92 5.93
C ASN A 42 39.42 -6.46 4.58
N GLU A 43 39.33 -7.77 4.43
CA GLU A 43 38.80 -8.43 3.23
C GLU A 43 37.31 -8.13 2.96
N ASN A 44 36.51 -7.95 4.01
CA ASN A 44 35.11 -7.54 3.88
C ASN A 44 34.94 -6.05 3.60
N LYS A 45 35.85 -5.19 4.06
CA LYS A 45 35.84 -3.75 3.77
C LYS A 45 36.03 -3.45 2.28
N ASP A 46 36.81 -4.28 1.58
CA ASP A 46 37.07 -4.10 0.14
C ASP A 46 35.85 -4.50 -0.73
N LYS A 47 34.93 -5.32 -0.19
CA LYS A 47 33.69 -5.72 -0.89
C LYS A 47 32.58 -4.66 -0.85
N PHE A 48 32.62 -3.76 0.12
CA PHE A 48 31.61 -2.73 0.30
C PHE A 48 32.23 -1.34 0.21
N THR A 49 31.67 -0.46 -0.63
CA THR A 49 32.07 0.93 -0.65
C THR A 49 31.59 1.64 0.62
N LEU A 50 32.39 2.56 1.15
CA LEU A 50 32.05 3.37 2.32
C LEU A 50 30.67 4.04 2.16
N GLY A 51 30.39 4.55 0.95
CA GLY A 51 29.10 5.16 0.63
C GLY A 51 27.93 4.21 0.82
N LYS A 52 28.08 2.93 0.41
CA LYS A 52 27.02 1.92 0.59
C LYS A 52 26.77 1.61 2.06
N LEU A 53 27.81 1.50 2.88
CA LEU A 53 27.69 1.26 4.32
C LEU A 53 26.98 2.43 5.03
N ILE A 54 27.29 3.66 4.64
CA ILE A 54 26.61 4.85 5.17
C ILE A 54 25.15 4.85 4.75
N THR A 55 24.83 4.53 3.49
CA THR A 55 23.46 4.47 3.00
C THR A 55 22.65 3.42 3.77
N ASN A 56 23.21 2.24 4.01
CA ASN A 56 22.55 1.19 4.79
C ASN A 56 22.23 1.64 6.23
N LEU A 57 23.17 2.32 6.90
CA LEU A 57 22.97 2.82 8.27
C LEU A 57 21.96 3.99 8.36
N THR A 58 21.79 4.73 7.28
CA THR A 58 20.93 5.93 7.25
C THR A 58 19.63 5.68 6.51
N SER A 59 19.65 5.77 5.18
CA SER A 59 18.46 5.76 4.33
C SER A 59 17.69 4.43 4.36
N ASP A 60 18.40 3.29 4.38
CA ASP A 60 17.75 1.99 4.36
C ASP A 60 17.07 1.68 5.70
N VAL A 61 17.74 2.00 6.82
CA VAL A 61 17.11 1.88 8.15
C VAL A 61 15.93 2.83 8.29
N GLU A 62 16.02 4.05 7.74
CA GLU A 62 14.88 4.98 7.77
C GLU A 62 13.71 4.49 6.90
N MET A 63 13.99 3.85 5.76
CA MET A 63 12.97 3.21 4.93
C MET A 63 12.27 2.08 5.70
N LEU A 64 13.01 1.21 6.38
CA LEU A 64 12.48 0.15 7.23
C LEU A 64 11.66 0.71 8.40
N GLN A 65 12.13 1.78 9.04
CA GLN A 65 11.37 2.47 10.10
C GLN A 65 10.02 2.98 9.60
N ARG A 66 10.00 3.62 8.42
CA ARG A 66 8.76 4.10 7.80
C ARG A 66 7.83 2.96 7.43
N ALA A 67 8.36 1.88 6.86
CA ALA A 67 7.58 0.69 6.52
C ALA A 67 6.96 0.06 7.78
N LEU A 68 7.72 -0.10 8.85
CA LEU A 68 7.23 -0.63 10.13
C LEU A 68 6.14 0.27 10.75
N THR A 69 6.34 1.60 10.70
CA THR A 69 5.32 2.56 11.15
C THR A 69 4.00 2.40 10.39
N MET A 70 4.08 2.26 9.06
CA MET A 70 2.90 2.03 8.22
C MET A 70 2.23 0.69 8.51
N MET A 71 3.01 -0.37 8.68
CA MET A 71 2.49 -1.69 9.05
C MET A 71 1.72 -1.63 10.38
N LEU A 72 2.30 -1.06 11.40
CA LEU A 72 1.66 -0.98 12.72
C LEU A 72 0.42 -0.09 12.72
N LYS A 73 0.43 1.03 12.01
CA LYS A 73 -0.70 1.99 12.00
C LYS A 73 -1.83 1.60 11.05
N ILE A 74 -1.51 1.10 9.87
CA ILE A 74 -2.49 0.91 8.80
C ILE A 74 -2.88 -0.56 8.65
N PHE A 75 -1.91 -1.47 8.60
CA PHE A 75 -2.17 -2.88 8.35
C PHE A 75 -2.94 -3.54 9.51
N VAL A 76 -2.64 -3.19 10.76
CA VAL A 76 -3.40 -3.71 11.92
C VAL A 76 -4.79 -3.09 11.97
N ARG A 77 -4.91 -1.78 11.71
CA ARG A 77 -6.20 -1.07 11.77
C ARG A 77 -7.20 -1.55 10.73
N GLY A 78 -6.77 -1.83 9.49
CA GLY A 78 -7.64 -2.24 8.40
C GLY A 78 -8.44 -3.52 8.71
N PRO A 79 -7.79 -4.66 8.99
CA PRO A 79 -8.46 -5.90 9.36
C PRO A 79 -9.30 -5.79 10.64
N MET A 80 -8.86 -5.02 11.65
CA MET A 80 -9.64 -4.81 12.87
C MET A 80 -10.95 -4.05 12.60
N LEU A 81 -10.92 -3.01 11.77
CA LEU A 81 -12.13 -2.29 11.36
C LEU A 81 -13.06 -3.20 10.56
N PHE A 82 -12.52 -4.01 9.65
CA PHE A 82 -13.29 -4.98 8.88
C PHE A 82 -14.00 -6.00 9.77
N ILE A 83 -13.23 -6.70 10.61
CA ILE A 83 -13.77 -7.73 11.51
C ILE A 83 -14.77 -7.11 12.49
N GLY A 84 -14.43 -5.98 13.10
CA GLY A 84 -15.31 -5.27 14.04
C GLY A 84 -16.63 -4.85 13.40
N ALA A 85 -16.58 -4.29 12.18
CA ALA A 85 -17.78 -3.90 11.45
C ALA A 85 -18.66 -5.10 11.08
N VAL A 86 -18.06 -6.21 10.63
CA VAL A 86 -18.81 -7.45 10.33
C VAL A 86 -19.50 -8.02 11.57
N ILE A 87 -18.80 -8.05 12.71
CA ILE A 87 -19.36 -8.50 13.99
C ILE A 87 -20.52 -7.61 14.41
N ILE A 88 -20.35 -6.29 14.36
CA ILE A 88 -21.41 -5.34 14.76
C ILE A 88 -22.64 -5.50 13.85
N VAL A 89 -22.45 -5.60 12.53
CA VAL A 89 -23.54 -5.82 11.58
C VAL A 89 -24.30 -7.11 11.88
N PHE A 90 -23.59 -8.19 12.21
CA PHE A 90 -24.22 -9.46 12.55
C PHE A 90 -25.16 -9.36 13.76
N PHE A 91 -24.81 -8.55 14.77
CA PHE A 91 -25.66 -8.38 15.95
C PHE A 91 -26.72 -7.28 15.81
N THR A 92 -26.42 -6.21 15.06
CA THR A 92 -27.30 -5.03 14.97
C THR A 92 -28.25 -5.07 13.77
N ALA A 93 -27.79 -5.61 12.64
CA ALA A 93 -28.50 -5.56 11.36
C ALA A 93 -28.56 -6.95 10.70
N ARG A 94 -28.90 -7.98 11.47
CA ARG A 94 -28.94 -9.38 11.01
C ARG A 94 -29.79 -9.56 9.75
N GLU A 95 -30.87 -8.81 9.64
CA GLU A 95 -31.79 -8.85 8.50
C GLU A 95 -31.18 -8.35 7.18
N LEU A 96 -30.14 -7.51 7.27
CA LEU A 96 -29.38 -6.97 6.12
C LEU A 96 -28.09 -7.75 5.86
N PHE A 97 -27.79 -8.77 6.67
CA PHE A 97 -26.59 -9.59 6.52
C PHE A 97 -26.44 -10.25 5.15
N PRO A 98 -27.52 -10.69 4.45
CA PRO A 98 -27.41 -11.19 3.08
C PRO A 98 -26.74 -10.22 2.11
N VAL A 99 -26.99 -8.91 2.24
CA VAL A 99 -26.33 -7.88 1.40
C VAL A 99 -24.82 -7.92 1.61
N LEU A 100 -24.39 -8.00 2.87
CA LEU A 100 -22.98 -8.05 3.24
C LEU A 100 -22.31 -9.33 2.73
N PHE A 101 -23.05 -10.46 2.76
CA PHE A 101 -22.58 -11.75 2.25
C PHE A 101 -22.27 -11.72 0.74
N PHE A 102 -22.95 -10.89 -0.05
CA PHE A 102 -22.64 -10.70 -1.47
C PHE A 102 -21.57 -9.64 -1.70
N VAL A 103 -21.65 -8.49 -1.01
CA VAL A 103 -20.75 -7.35 -1.23
C VAL A 103 -19.32 -7.66 -0.80
N VAL A 104 -19.13 -8.28 0.37
CA VAL A 104 -17.79 -8.53 0.94
C VAL A 104 -16.96 -9.49 0.08
N PRO A 105 -17.46 -10.64 -0.39
CA PRO A 105 -16.67 -11.50 -1.26
C PRO A 105 -16.31 -10.85 -2.60
N ILE A 106 -17.21 -10.05 -3.18
CA ILE A 106 -16.94 -9.32 -4.43
C ILE A 106 -15.84 -8.30 -4.20
N LEU A 107 -15.90 -7.53 -3.11
CA LEU A 107 -14.85 -6.57 -2.74
C LEU A 107 -13.51 -7.29 -2.49
N ALA A 108 -13.51 -8.36 -1.70
CA ALA A 108 -12.32 -9.12 -1.39
C ALA A 108 -11.68 -9.71 -2.65
N PHE A 109 -12.48 -10.26 -3.56
CA PHE A 109 -12.00 -10.78 -4.84
C PHE A 109 -11.42 -9.67 -5.73
N ALA A 110 -12.13 -8.54 -5.86
CA ALA A 110 -11.63 -7.38 -6.61
C ALA A 110 -10.29 -6.90 -6.05
N MET A 111 -10.19 -6.71 -4.73
CA MET A 111 -8.96 -6.29 -4.05
C MET A 111 -7.80 -7.27 -4.29
N TYR A 112 -8.06 -8.57 -4.12
CA TYR A 112 -7.06 -9.61 -4.37
C TYR A 112 -6.58 -9.59 -5.83
N TYR A 113 -7.50 -9.56 -6.78
CA TYR A 113 -7.18 -9.55 -8.22
C TYR A 113 -6.35 -8.33 -8.61
N PHE A 114 -6.77 -7.13 -8.21
CA PHE A 114 -6.05 -5.89 -8.52
C PHE A 114 -4.70 -5.81 -7.80
N THR A 115 -4.56 -6.31 -6.58
CA THR A 115 -3.28 -6.36 -5.87
C THR A 115 -2.28 -7.25 -6.60
N MET A 116 -2.71 -8.44 -7.02
CA MET A 116 -1.86 -9.37 -7.79
C MET A 116 -1.47 -8.79 -9.17
N LEU A 117 -2.42 -8.16 -9.85
CA LEU A 117 -2.17 -7.54 -11.15
C LEU A 117 -1.20 -6.36 -11.03
N SER A 118 -1.38 -5.51 -10.02
CA SER A 118 -0.50 -4.38 -9.73
C SER A 118 0.92 -4.83 -9.45
N GLY A 119 1.14 -5.88 -8.66
CA GLY A 119 2.46 -6.43 -8.40
C GLY A 119 3.19 -6.79 -9.70
N LYS A 120 2.54 -7.51 -10.60
CA LYS A 120 3.12 -7.89 -11.92
C LYS A 120 3.47 -6.67 -12.78
N LEU A 121 2.64 -5.63 -12.75
CA LEU A 121 2.89 -4.41 -13.52
C LEU A 121 4.03 -3.59 -12.92
N PHE A 122 4.15 -3.53 -11.59
CA PHE A 122 5.27 -2.85 -10.95
C PHE A 122 6.61 -3.49 -11.24
N PHE A 123 6.71 -4.82 -11.31
CA PHE A 123 7.94 -5.48 -11.76
C PHE A 123 8.36 -5.04 -13.17
N LYS A 124 7.39 -4.87 -14.08
CA LYS A 124 7.67 -4.37 -15.44
C LYS A 124 8.09 -2.90 -15.43
N VAL A 125 7.52 -2.08 -14.56
CA VAL A 125 7.92 -0.68 -14.38
C VAL A 125 9.35 -0.62 -13.83
N GLN A 126 9.66 -1.40 -12.78
CA GLN A 126 11.00 -1.45 -12.19
C GLN A 126 12.05 -1.85 -13.24
N ALA A 127 11.81 -2.89 -14.01
CA ALA A 127 12.71 -3.29 -15.09
C ALA A 127 12.92 -2.18 -16.16
N ALA A 128 11.92 -1.30 -16.36
CA ALA A 128 12.08 -0.16 -17.26
C ALA A 128 12.87 0.99 -16.61
N VAL A 129 12.72 1.20 -15.31
CA VAL A 129 13.54 2.14 -14.52
C VAL A 129 15.01 1.72 -14.59
N ASP A 130 15.30 0.44 -14.40
CA ASP A 130 16.66 -0.09 -14.46
C ASP A 130 17.28 0.11 -15.86
N GLN A 131 16.49 -0.05 -16.94
CA GLN A 131 16.95 0.25 -18.29
C GLN A 131 17.30 1.73 -18.48
N VAL A 132 16.47 2.64 -17.98
CA VAL A 132 16.73 4.10 -18.03
C VAL A 132 18.00 4.42 -17.23
N ASN A 133 18.15 3.85 -16.03
CA ASN A 133 19.34 4.03 -15.20
C ASN A 133 20.61 3.54 -15.91
N THR A 134 20.57 2.34 -16.49
CA THR A 134 21.70 1.77 -17.25
C THR A 134 22.08 2.68 -18.42
N ARG A 135 21.10 3.14 -19.22
CA ARG A 135 21.38 4.06 -20.35
C ARG A 135 21.96 5.38 -19.89
N THR A 136 21.50 5.91 -18.75
CA THR A 136 22.05 7.13 -18.16
C THR A 136 23.48 6.92 -17.71
N GLN A 137 23.78 5.81 -17.01
CA GLN A 137 25.14 5.49 -16.56
C GLN A 137 26.10 5.29 -17.73
N GLU A 138 25.70 4.53 -18.77
CA GLU A 138 26.49 4.34 -19.99
C GLU A 138 26.79 5.68 -20.69
N SER A 139 25.79 6.57 -20.79
CA SER A 139 25.95 7.89 -21.41
C SER A 139 26.88 8.79 -20.64
N LEU A 140 26.79 8.78 -19.29
CA LEU A 140 27.66 9.60 -18.42
C LEU A 140 29.10 9.07 -18.40
N ALA A 141 29.27 7.75 -18.30
CA ALA A 141 30.59 7.13 -18.33
C ALA A 141 31.31 7.34 -19.67
N GLY A 142 30.56 7.24 -20.78
CA GLY A 142 31.09 7.38 -22.14
C GLY A 142 31.06 8.80 -22.72
N ILE A 143 30.74 9.84 -21.93
CA ILE A 143 30.45 11.19 -22.44
C ILE A 143 31.58 11.80 -23.29
N ARG A 144 32.84 11.49 -22.99
CA ARG A 144 33.99 11.95 -23.78
C ARG A 144 34.00 11.31 -25.16
N VAL A 145 33.76 10.01 -25.23
CA VAL A 145 33.71 9.25 -26.47
C VAL A 145 32.54 9.69 -27.33
N ILE A 146 31.34 9.85 -26.73
CA ILE A 146 30.15 10.32 -27.42
C ILE A 146 30.39 11.69 -28.07
N LYS A 147 31.05 12.60 -27.36
CA LYS A 147 31.41 13.93 -27.90
C LYS A 147 32.45 13.86 -29.01
N SER A 148 33.48 13.01 -28.86
CA SER A 148 34.56 12.88 -29.85
C SER A 148 34.08 12.32 -31.18
N TYR A 149 33.13 11.36 -31.15
CA TYR A 149 32.56 10.71 -32.32
C TYR A 149 31.26 11.34 -32.82
N ASN A 150 30.85 12.47 -32.22
CA ASN A 150 29.61 13.22 -32.54
C ASN A 150 28.33 12.32 -32.53
N ARG A 151 28.25 11.35 -31.63
CA ARG A 151 27.14 10.39 -31.52
C ARG A 151 26.04 10.82 -30.56
N LYS A 152 25.93 12.12 -30.28
CA LYS A 152 24.94 12.66 -29.33
C LYS A 152 23.50 12.33 -29.75
N ALA A 153 23.14 12.44 -31.03
CA ALA A 153 21.80 12.17 -31.51
C ALA A 153 21.39 10.70 -31.28
N GLN A 154 22.30 9.75 -31.55
CA GLN A 154 22.06 8.32 -31.33
C GLN A 154 21.84 7.98 -29.85
N GLN A 155 22.59 8.63 -28.95
CA GLN A 155 22.41 8.42 -27.50
C GLN A 155 21.09 9.01 -26.98
N ILE A 156 20.69 10.16 -27.49
CA ILE A 156 19.38 10.75 -27.18
C ILE A 156 18.26 9.81 -27.62
N GLU A 157 18.32 9.29 -28.83
CA GLU A 157 17.32 8.35 -29.38
C GLU A 157 17.21 7.07 -28.52
N GLN A 158 18.34 6.51 -28.08
CA GLN A 158 18.36 5.33 -27.22
C GLN A 158 17.76 5.61 -25.84
N PHE A 159 18.07 6.78 -25.25
CA PHE A 159 17.49 7.21 -24.00
C PHE A 159 15.98 7.45 -24.12
N GLU A 160 15.54 8.13 -25.19
CA GLU A 160 14.12 8.38 -25.46
C GLU A 160 13.33 7.09 -25.64
N GLY A 161 13.92 6.08 -26.28
CA GLY A 161 13.32 4.75 -26.41
C GLY A 161 13.11 4.07 -25.05
N ALA A 162 14.10 4.10 -24.18
CA ALA A 162 14.00 3.57 -22.82
C ALA A 162 12.99 4.36 -21.98
N ASN A 163 13.05 5.70 -22.04
CA ASN A 163 12.15 6.59 -21.31
C ASN A 163 10.69 6.45 -21.76
N THR A 164 10.45 6.33 -23.08
CA THR A 164 9.12 6.06 -23.64
C THR A 164 8.58 4.71 -23.17
N THR A 165 9.43 3.70 -23.06
CA THR A 165 9.05 2.38 -22.52
C THR A 165 8.65 2.48 -21.07
N LEU A 166 9.43 3.19 -20.26
CA LEU A 166 9.10 3.47 -18.86
C LEU A 166 7.78 4.20 -18.74
N MET A 167 7.58 5.28 -19.50
CA MET A 167 6.34 6.05 -19.53
C MET A 167 5.13 5.15 -19.80
N LYS A 168 5.17 4.34 -20.87
CA LYS A 168 4.04 3.46 -21.24
C LYS A 168 3.73 2.44 -20.16
N ARG A 169 4.75 1.82 -19.55
CA ARG A 169 4.57 0.83 -18.48
C ARG A 169 4.02 1.48 -17.21
N SER A 170 4.51 2.68 -16.85
CA SER A 170 4.02 3.44 -15.70
C SER A 170 2.56 3.83 -15.89
N ILE A 171 2.19 4.40 -17.05
CA ILE A 171 0.79 4.74 -17.36
C ILE A 171 -0.12 3.51 -17.21
N THR A 172 0.28 2.36 -17.78
CA THR A 172 -0.52 1.14 -17.69
C THR A 172 -0.68 0.67 -16.24
N ALA A 173 0.38 0.72 -15.43
CA ALA A 173 0.33 0.36 -14.02
C ALA A 173 -0.59 1.30 -13.22
N ASP A 174 -0.46 2.61 -13.43
CA ASP A 174 -1.25 3.62 -12.72
C ASP A 174 -2.74 3.59 -13.15
N GLN A 175 -3.05 3.33 -14.42
CA GLN A 175 -4.43 3.14 -14.88
C GLN A 175 -5.11 1.96 -14.21
N VAL A 176 -4.42 0.82 -14.07
CA VAL A 176 -4.97 -0.37 -13.40
C VAL A 176 -5.26 -0.08 -11.93
N ILE A 177 -4.35 0.61 -11.26
CA ILE A 177 -4.56 1.00 -9.85
C ILE A 177 -5.68 2.03 -9.73
N GLY A 178 -5.73 2.99 -10.67
CA GLY A 178 -6.74 4.04 -10.69
C GLY A 178 -8.18 3.51 -10.84
N ILE A 179 -8.38 2.36 -11.49
CA ILE A 179 -9.69 1.71 -11.65
C ILE A 179 -10.18 1.09 -10.33
N LEU A 180 -9.28 0.71 -9.43
CA LEU A 180 -9.66 0.03 -8.18
C LEU A 180 -10.63 0.86 -7.33
N MET A 181 -10.35 2.17 -7.15
CA MET A 181 -11.20 3.05 -6.35
C MET A 181 -12.63 3.19 -6.91
N PRO A 182 -12.84 3.57 -8.18
CA PRO A 182 -14.18 3.62 -8.77
C PRO A 182 -14.91 2.27 -8.73
N LEU A 183 -14.19 1.17 -8.95
CA LEU A 183 -14.79 -0.15 -8.90
C LEU A 183 -15.28 -0.51 -7.50
N THR A 184 -14.47 -0.26 -6.48
CA THR A 184 -14.87 -0.51 -5.08
C THR A 184 -16.05 0.36 -4.67
N MET A 185 -16.07 1.65 -5.06
CA MET A 185 -17.21 2.53 -4.83
C MET A 185 -18.47 2.03 -5.53
N PHE A 186 -18.35 1.55 -6.77
CA PHE A 186 -19.47 0.99 -7.51
C PHE A 186 -20.08 -0.22 -6.80
N VAL A 187 -19.27 -1.17 -6.36
CA VAL A 187 -19.73 -2.35 -5.63
C VAL A 187 -20.41 -1.97 -4.31
N VAL A 188 -19.84 -1.03 -3.57
CA VAL A 188 -20.43 -0.55 -2.31
C VAL A 188 -21.75 0.17 -2.54
N ASN A 189 -21.86 1.00 -3.58
CA ASN A 189 -23.12 1.67 -3.92
C ASN A 189 -24.22 0.69 -4.31
N ILE A 190 -23.90 -0.40 -5.04
CA ILE A 190 -24.85 -1.49 -5.27
C ILE A 190 -25.29 -2.12 -3.93
N GLY A 191 -24.36 -2.33 -3.01
CA GLY A 191 -24.67 -2.80 -1.66
C GLY A 191 -25.57 -1.86 -0.89
N ILE A 192 -25.35 -0.54 -0.99
CA ILE A 192 -26.22 0.48 -0.37
C ILE A 192 -27.63 0.42 -0.96
N ILE A 193 -27.75 0.34 -2.28
CA ILE A 193 -29.06 0.22 -2.96
C ILE A 193 -29.77 -1.04 -2.49
N GLY A 194 -29.05 -2.18 -2.42
CA GLY A 194 -29.59 -3.44 -1.91
C GLY A 194 -30.05 -3.35 -0.45
N ALA A 195 -29.26 -2.68 0.40
CA ALA A 195 -29.60 -2.45 1.81
C ALA A 195 -30.83 -1.54 1.98
N LEU A 196 -30.93 -0.50 1.17
CA LEU A 196 -32.10 0.39 1.17
C LEU A 196 -33.36 -0.35 0.70
N TRP A 197 -33.27 -1.14 -0.36
CA TRP A 197 -34.40 -1.92 -0.88
C TRP A 197 -34.88 -2.96 0.13
N LEU A 198 -33.99 -3.85 0.59
CA LEU A 198 -34.35 -4.87 1.58
C LEU A 198 -34.76 -4.24 2.91
N GLY A 199 -34.08 -3.17 3.32
CA GLY A 199 -34.36 -2.43 4.53
C GLY A 199 -35.75 -1.79 4.48
N ALA A 200 -36.15 -1.17 3.37
CA ALA A 200 -37.47 -0.56 3.20
C ALA A 200 -38.59 -1.61 3.38
N ILE A 201 -38.45 -2.79 2.74
CA ILE A 201 -39.43 -3.89 2.88
C ILE A 201 -39.53 -4.36 4.34
N LYS A 202 -38.39 -4.40 5.05
CA LYS A 202 -38.35 -4.87 6.46
C LYS A 202 -38.91 -3.81 7.42
N VAL A 203 -38.73 -2.51 7.13
CA VAL A 203 -39.31 -1.40 7.90
C VAL A 203 -40.82 -1.37 7.73
N GLU A 204 -41.32 -1.54 6.50
CA GLU A 204 -42.76 -1.60 6.22
C GLU A 204 -43.44 -2.74 7.04
N ASN A 205 -42.78 -3.89 7.18
CA ASN A 205 -43.24 -5.00 8.00
C ASN A 205 -42.94 -4.83 9.50
N SER A 206 -42.51 -3.67 9.96
CA SER A 206 -42.15 -3.36 11.37
C SER A 206 -41.08 -4.29 11.97
N ILE A 207 -40.25 -4.91 11.14
CA ILE A 207 -39.16 -5.82 11.57
C ILE A 207 -37.90 -5.05 11.86
N LEU A 208 -37.68 -3.90 11.19
CA LEU A 208 -36.44 -3.14 11.25
C LEU A 208 -36.75 -1.65 11.46
N GLU A 209 -35.87 -0.96 12.22
CA GLU A 209 -35.92 0.49 12.36
C GLU A 209 -35.09 1.18 11.27
N VAL A 210 -35.52 2.36 10.80
CA VAL A 210 -34.77 3.15 9.79
C VAL A 210 -33.34 3.45 10.25
N GLY A 211 -33.15 3.68 11.56
CA GLY A 211 -31.83 3.91 12.14
C GLY A 211 -30.84 2.76 11.92
N VAL A 212 -31.33 1.51 11.87
CA VAL A 212 -30.49 0.33 11.61
C VAL A 212 -29.98 0.30 10.17
N ILE A 213 -30.76 0.77 9.21
CA ILE A 213 -30.34 0.87 7.80
C ILE A 213 -29.21 1.89 7.67
N LEU A 214 -29.37 3.05 8.32
CA LEU A 214 -28.33 4.09 8.32
C LEU A 214 -27.02 3.60 8.98
N ALA A 215 -27.14 2.89 10.10
CA ALA A 215 -25.99 2.26 10.76
C ALA A 215 -25.31 1.23 9.85
N PHE A 216 -26.09 0.39 9.17
CA PHE A 216 -25.58 -0.61 8.22
C PHE A 216 -24.77 0.04 7.09
N ILE A 217 -25.27 1.13 6.48
CA ILE A 217 -24.56 1.86 5.43
C ILE A 217 -23.22 2.37 5.95
N ASN A 218 -23.16 2.93 7.17
CA ASN A 218 -21.91 3.37 7.78
C ASN A 218 -20.94 2.20 8.00
N TYR A 219 -21.42 1.04 8.47
CA TYR A 219 -20.57 -0.15 8.63
C TYR A 219 -20.07 -0.69 7.30
N LEU A 220 -20.89 -0.63 6.24
CA LEU A 220 -20.48 -1.04 4.90
C LEU A 220 -19.36 -0.16 4.36
N MET A 221 -19.43 1.16 4.58
CA MET A 221 -18.34 2.09 4.27
C MET A 221 -17.07 1.81 5.11
N MET A 222 -17.24 1.45 6.38
CA MET A 222 -16.12 1.09 7.25
C MET A 222 -15.43 -0.20 6.78
N ILE A 223 -16.19 -1.20 6.35
CA ILE A 223 -15.69 -2.44 5.75
C ILE A 223 -14.87 -2.14 4.49
N MET A 224 -15.41 -1.30 3.59
CA MET A 224 -14.70 -0.86 2.38
C MET A 224 -13.36 -0.20 2.73
N ASN A 225 -13.37 0.76 3.66
CA ASN A 225 -12.17 1.47 4.08
C ASN A 225 -11.14 0.52 4.71
N GLY A 226 -11.58 -0.44 5.51
CA GLY A 226 -10.73 -1.47 6.11
C GLY A 226 -10.03 -2.33 5.06
N LEU A 227 -10.78 -2.84 4.09
CA LEU A 227 -10.25 -3.64 2.98
C LEU A 227 -9.31 -2.84 2.09
N THR A 228 -9.69 -1.61 1.71
CA THR A 228 -8.87 -0.74 0.85
C THR A 228 -7.54 -0.39 1.51
N SER A 229 -7.56 -0.04 2.80
CA SER A 229 -6.35 0.26 3.57
C SER A 229 -5.41 -0.94 3.64
N SER A 230 -5.94 -2.13 3.88
CA SER A 230 -5.15 -3.38 3.91
C SER A 230 -4.50 -3.68 2.56
N SER A 231 -5.25 -3.51 1.45
CA SER A 231 -4.73 -3.72 0.09
C SER A 231 -3.63 -2.74 -0.28
N MET A 232 -3.76 -1.46 0.11
CA MET A 232 -2.71 -0.46 -0.15
C MET A 232 -1.38 -0.80 0.53
N VAL A 233 -1.43 -1.31 1.77
CA VAL A 233 -0.22 -1.72 2.48
C VAL A 233 0.43 -2.93 1.80
N LEU A 234 -0.36 -3.92 1.36
CA LEU A 234 0.17 -5.07 0.62
C LEU A 234 0.85 -4.66 -0.68
N VAL A 235 0.27 -3.70 -1.43
CA VAL A 235 0.90 -3.14 -2.64
C VAL A 235 2.21 -2.44 -2.32
N GLN A 236 2.29 -1.68 -1.22
CA GLN A 236 3.53 -1.00 -0.83
C GLN A 236 4.61 -1.98 -0.39
N ILE A 237 4.26 -3.04 0.35
CA ILE A 237 5.19 -4.11 0.71
C ILE A 237 5.72 -4.80 -0.56
N ALA A 238 4.84 -5.13 -1.50
CA ALA A 238 5.23 -5.74 -2.77
C ALA A 238 6.18 -4.85 -3.61
N ARG A 239 6.11 -3.53 -3.45
CA ARG A 239 7.06 -2.58 -4.08
C ARG A 239 8.42 -2.55 -3.38
N ALA A 240 8.47 -2.79 -2.07
CA ALA A 240 9.70 -2.72 -1.28
C ALA A 240 10.55 -4.00 -1.36
N ILE A 241 9.96 -5.16 -1.69
CA ILE A 241 10.67 -6.46 -1.77
C ILE A 241 11.80 -6.48 -2.81
N PRO A 242 11.70 -5.83 -4.01
CA PRO A 242 12.76 -5.86 -5.01
C PRO A 242 13.95 -4.93 -4.74
N SER A 243 13.88 -4.07 -3.73
CA SER A 243 14.98 -3.16 -3.32
C SER A 243 15.92 -3.82 -2.33
#